data_29e5c1cb77b88b0c6f152c21f794eece
#
_entry.id   29e5c1cb77b88b0c6f152c21f794eece
#
_cell.length_a   1.000
_cell.length_b   1.000
_cell.length_c   1.000
_cell.angle_alpha   90.00
_cell.angle_beta   90.00
_cell.angle_gamma   90.00
#
_symmetry.space_group_name_H-M   'P 1'
#
loop_
_entity.id
_entity.type
_entity.pdbx_description
1 polymer ?
#
loop_
_entity_poly.entity_id
_entity_poly.type
_entity_poly.pdbx_seq_one_letter_code
_entity_poly.pdbx_strand_id
1 'polypeptide(L)'
;GMVHQHFMLIPVMTVAENIVLANEPVREGVLLDFAAAEARVAELSSRYGLEVDPHARIEKITVGQQQRVEILKALYRNAEILVLDEPTAVLTPQEAQELFGIVRSLTEQGKSIVFISHKLNEVLEIADRITVLRRGKLVETLPAAGATEEGLARLMVGREVLLRVEKQPPRPGAPLLQVEGLRVRDDRGIEKVRDVSFQVRAGEIVGLAGIDGNGQTELIDAMTGLRRADAGRVFVAGEDVTRATALDHFDAGLGHIPEDRQRRGLVLEFSIAENIALHDFRRAPASRLGWLFPRRLVAAARRLIAEFDVRGGGPQTPAGALSGGNQQKVVLAREIDRDPKVLIAAQPTRGLDVGAIEFVHRRLVEERDDGRGVLLVSLELEEVLSLSDRILVMYEGEIVGEFPPSASEEELGIAMTGGRRREAA
;
A
#
# COMPACT_ATOMS: atom_id res chain seq x y z
N GLY A 1 2.16 -22.45 14.59
CA GLY A 1 2.12 -22.13 13.18
C GLY A 1 2.25 -20.63 12.97
N MET A 2 2.72 -20.23 11.80
CA MET A 2 2.85 -18.81 11.46
C MET A 2 2.38 -18.60 10.02
N VAL A 3 1.57 -17.58 9.83
CA VAL A 3 1.16 -17.02 8.54
C VAL A 3 1.91 -15.69 8.37
N HIS A 4 2.75 -15.62 7.36
CA HIS A 4 3.60 -14.47 7.11
C HIS A 4 2.85 -13.40 6.30
N GLN A 5 3.27 -12.14 6.40
CA GLN A 5 2.75 -11.01 5.64
C GLN A 5 2.81 -11.27 4.12
N HIS A 6 3.89 -11.89 3.65
CA HIS A 6 4.00 -12.39 2.27
C HIS A 6 3.85 -13.91 2.28
N PHE A 7 2.81 -14.41 1.63
CA PHE A 7 2.49 -15.83 1.62
C PHE A 7 3.66 -16.68 1.13
N MET A 8 3.91 -17.76 1.87
CA MET A 8 4.99 -18.72 1.58
C MET A 8 4.42 -19.89 0.76
N LEU A 9 3.63 -19.58 -0.28
CA LEU A 9 3.03 -20.56 -1.18
C LEU A 9 3.83 -20.68 -2.48
N ILE A 10 3.83 -21.87 -3.06
CA ILE A 10 4.49 -22.15 -4.34
C ILE A 10 3.43 -22.02 -5.45
N PRO A 11 3.51 -21.01 -6.34
CA PRO A 11 2.45 -20.67 -7.27
C PRO A 11 2.04 -21.78 -8.23
N VAL A 12 3.00 -22.58 -8.69
CA VAL A 12 2.78 -23.65 -9.67
C VAL A 12 2.21 -24.95 -9.09
N MET A 13 2.21 -25.08 -7.76
CA MET A 13 1.65 -26.24 -7.03
C MET A 13 0.16 -26.05 -6.78
N THR A 14 -0.54 -27.15 -6.56
CA THR A 14 -1.93 -27.15 -6.10
C THR A 14 -2.04 -26.74 -4.62
N VAL A 15 -3.27 -26.43 -4.18
CA VAL A 15 -3.60 -26.17 -2.78
C VAL A 15 -3.19 -27.36 -1.90
N ALA A 16 -3.56 -28.57 -2.31
CA ALA A 16 -3.23 -29.78 -1.55
C ALA A 16 -1.71 -29.98 -1.42
N GLU A 17 -0.97 -29.86 -2.53
CA GLU A 17 0.49 -29.98 -2.52
C GLU A 17 1.16 -28.95 -1.61
N ASN A 18 0.70 -27.69 -1.62
CA ASN A 18 1.24 -26.66 -0.74
C ASN A 18 0.98 -26.93 0.76
N ILE A 19 -0.20 -27.43 1.11
CA ILE A 19 -0.57 -27.70 2.50
C ILE A 19 0.24 -28.86 3.08
N VAL A 20 0.37 -29.95 2.32
CA VAL A 20 1.06 -31.16 2.82
C VAL A 20 2.59 -31.10 2.67
N LEU A 21 3.12 -30.11 1.99
CA LEU A 21 4.56 -29.95 1.71
C LEU A 21 5.40 -30.13 2.98
N ALA A 22 6.42 -31.00 2.90
CA ALA A 22 7.29 -31.44 3.99
C ALA A 22 6.61 -32.25 5.12
N ASN A 23 5.38 -32.74 4.90
CA ASN A 23 4.68 -33.68 5.74
C ASN A 23 3.65 -34.46 4.90
N GLU A 24 4.11 -34.90 3.74
CA GLU A 24 3.28 -35.57 2.74
C GLU A 24 2.84 -36.94 3.22
N PRO A 25 1.56 -37.33 3.00
CA PRO A 25 1.16 -38.71 3.21
C PRO A 25 1.85 -39.62 2.19
N VAL A 26 2.39 -40.75 2.67
CA VAL A 26 3.12 -41.71 1.83
C VAL A 26 2.42 -43.04 1.82
N ARG A 27 2.37 -43.70 0.67
CA ARG A 27 1.93 -45.05 0.47
C ARG A 27 3.16 -45.95 0.42
N GLU A 28 3.11 -47.11 1.13
CA GLU A 28 4.21 -48.08 1.21
C GLU A 28 5.57 -47.47 1.67
N GLY A 29 5.52 -46.36 2.42
CA GLY A 29 6.68 -45.70 3.01
C GLY A 29 7.56 -44.88 2.08
N VAL A 30 7.27 -44.84 0.75
CA VAL A 30 8.13 -44.13 -0.24
C VAL A 30 7.33 -43.33 -1.25
N LEU A 31 6.16 -43.80 -1.67
CA LEU A 31 5.37 -43.15 -2.73
C LEU A 31 4.42 -42.11 -2.15
N LEU A 32 4.40 -40.91 -2.72
CA LEU A 32 3.43 -39.86 -2.35
C LEU A 32 1.99 -40.33 -2.60
N ASP A 33 1.13 -40.15 -1.61
CA ASP A 33 -0.32 -40.43 -1.73
C ASP A 33 -1.10 -39.13 -1.89
N PHE A 34 -1.21 -38.68 -3.14
CA PHE A 34 -1.94 -37.45 -3.46
C PHE A 34 -3.43 -37.55 -3.09
N ALA A 35 -4.07 -38.71 -3.27
CA ALA A 35 -5.47 -38.89 -2.93
C ALA A 35 -5.71 -38.75 -1.42
N ALA A 36 -4.81 -39.32 -0.60
CA ALA A 36 -4.86 -39.13 0.85
C ALA A 36 -4.59 -37.66 1.25
N ALA A 37 -3.67 -36.96 0.55
CA ALA A 37 -3.41 -35.55 0.77
C ALA A 37 -4.66 -34.70 0.50
N GLU A 38 -5.30 -34.87 -0.66
CA GLU A 38 -6.50 -34.15 -1.06
C GLU A 38 -7.67 -34.42 -0.10
N ALA A 39 -7.90 -35.68 0.27
CA ALA A 39 -8.93 -36.04 1.24
C ALA A 39 -8.72 -35.39 2.60
N ARG A 40 -7.46 -35.36 3.07
CA ARG A 40 -7.11 -34.73 4.34
C ARG A 40 -7.27 -33.22 4.33
N VAL A 41 -6.92 -32.58 3.22
CA VAL A 41 -7.12 -31.12 3.02
C VAL A 41 -8.60 -30.80 2.98
N ALA A 42 -9.41 -31.58 2.26
CA ALA A 42 -10.87 -31.40 2.19
C ALA A 42 -11.52 -31.57 3.59
N GLU A 43 -11.09 -32.55 4.38
CA GLU A 43 -11.54 -32.75 5.76
C GLU A 43 -11.25 -31.53 6.63
N LEU A 44 -10.00 -31.02 6.59
CA LEU A 44 -9.60 -29.84 7.35
C LEU A 44 -10.33 -28.57 6.90
N SER A 45 -10.47 -28.38 5.59
CA SER A 45 -11.22 -27.28 4.99
C SER A 45 -12.66 -27.25 5.52
N SER A 46 -13.34 -28.39 5.50
CA SER A 46 -14.70 -28.53 6.04
C SER A 46 -14.75 -28.32 7.55
N ARG A 47 -13.81 -28.91 8.29
CA ARG A 47 -13.77 -28.83 9.76
C ARG A 47 -13.62 -27.43 10.29
N TYR A 48 -12.81 -26.60 9.64
CA TYR A 48 -12.50 -25.23 10.08
C TYR A 48 -13.30 -24.17 9.31
N GLY A 49 -14.16 -24.55 8.35
CA GLY A 49 -14.92 -23.61 7.53
C GLY A 49 -14.06 -22.78 6.58
N LEU A 50 -12.88 -23.30 6.23
CA LEU A 50 -11.90 -22.65 5.35
C LEU A 50 -12.05 -23.23 3.94
N GLU A 51 -13.09 -22.85 3.21
CA GLU A 51 -13.38 -23.41 1.90
C GLU A 51 -12.26 -23.14 0.89
N VAL A 52 -11.65 -24.21 0.38
CA VAL A 52 -10.65 -24.20 -0.69
C VAL A 52 -10.84 -25.43 -1.60
N ASP A 53 -10.50 -25.29 -2.88
CA ASP A 53 -10.43 -26.42 -3.82
C ASP A 53 -9.03 -27.04 -3.75
N PRO A 54 -8.86 -28.30 -3.26
CA PRO A 54 -7.57 -28.96 -3.16
C PRO A 54 -6.81 -29.08 -4.48
N HIS A 55 -7.51 -29.13 -5.62
CA HIS A 55 -6.94 -29.29 -6.96
C HIS A 55 -6.56 -27.96 -7.62
N ALA A 56 -7.05 -26.82 -7.12
CA ALA A 56 -6.73 -25.53 -7.70
C ALA A 56 -5.24 -25.20 -7.54
N ARG A 57 -4.64 -24.60 -8.59
CA ARG A 57 -3.29 -24.07 -8.50
C ARG A 57 -3.29 -22.73 -7.77
N ILE A 58 -2.27 -22.48 -6.95
CA ILE A 58 -2.13 -21.25 -6.17
C ILE A 58 -2.16 -19.99 -7.05
N GLU A 59 -1.51 -20.02 -8.21
CA GLU A 59 -1.49 -18.89 -9.16
C GLU A 59 -2.87 -18.51 -9.74
N LYS A 60 -3.88 -19.37 -9.56
CA LYS A 60 -5.24 -19.19 -10.11
C LYS A 60 -6.29 -18.85 -9.06
N ILE A 61 -5.95 -18.84 -7.80
CA ILE A 61 -6.87 -18.52 -6.70
C ILE A 61 -6.66 -17.09 -6.21
N THR A 62 -7.70 -16.51 -5.60
CA THR A 62 -7.66 -15.15 -5.05
C THR A 62 -6.72 -15.04 -3.84
N VAL A 63 -6.35 -13.82 -3.48
CA VAL A 63 -5.49 -13.55 -2.32
C VAL A 63 -6.15 -14.04 -1.03
N GLY A 64 -7.46 -13.82 -0.85
CA GLY A 64 -8.22 -14.34 0.29
C GLY A 64 -8.21 -15.86 0.37
N GLN A 65 -8.29 -16.56 -0.78
CA GLN A 65 -8.15 -18.01 -0.83
C GLN A 65 -6.73 -18.46 -0.51
N GLN A 66 -5.70 -17.76 -0.99
CA GLN A 66 -4.29 -18.05 -0.63
C GLN A 66 -4.07 -17.95 0.87
N GLN A 67 -4.68 -16.99 1.52
CA GLN A 67 -4.61 -16.84 2.98
C GLN A 67 -5.25 -18.03 3.72
N ARG A 68 -6.42 -18.48 3.27
CA ARG A 68 -7.05 -19.70 3.82
C ARG A 68 -6.15 -20.90 3.68
N VAL A 69 -5.43 -21.03 2.56
CA VAL A 69 -4.42 -22.09 2.33
C VAL A 69 -3.27 -22.01 3.34
N GLU A 70 -2.73 -20.81 3.62
CA GLU A 70 -1.68 -20.63 4.63
C GLU A 70 -2.15 -21.01 6.05
N ILE A 71 -3.38 -20.63 6.41
CA ILE A 71 -3.96 -21.03 7.70
C ILE A 71 -4.14 -22.55 7.75
N LEU A 72 -4.69 -23.18 6.71
CA LEU A 72 -4.86 -24.63 6.62
C LEU A 72 -3.52 -25.36 6.70
N LYS A 73 -2.47 -24.84 6.07
CA LYS A 73 -1.10 -25.37 6.13
C LYS A 73 -0.56 -25.40 7.57
N ALA A 74 -0.83 -24.35 8.35
CA ALA A 74 -0.48 -24.33 9.76
C ALA A 74 -1.31 -25.33 10.59
N LEU A 75 -2.63 -25.42 10.33
CA LEU A 75 -3.55 -26.33 11.02
C LEU A 75 -3.30 -27.79 10.65
N TYR A 76 -2.89 -28.11 9.43
CA TYR A 76 -2.50 -29.44 8.98
C TYR A 76 -1.37 -30.01 9.85
N ARG A 77 -0.48 -29.14 10.33
CA ARG A 77 0.62 -29.49 11.27
C ARG A 77 0.19 -29.48 12.73
N ASN A 78 -1.12 -29.54 13.02
CA ASN A 78 -1.70 -29.52 14.36
C ASN A 78 -1.28 -28.31 15.21
N ALA A 79 -1.12 -27.15 14.60
CA ALA A 79 -0.80 -25.93 15.35
C ALA A 79 -1.89 -25.62 16.39
N GLU A 80 -1.47 -25.41 17.63
CA GLU A 80 -2.34 -24.95 18.72
C GLU A 80 -2.23 -23.44 18.92
N ILE A 81 -1.08 -22.88 18.54
CA ILE A 81 -0.82 -21.43 18.55
C ILE A 81 -0.57 -20.99 17.11
N LEU A 82 -1.33 -20.02 16.64
CA LEU A 82 -1.18 -19.40 15.32
C LEU A 82 -0.68 -17.97 15.48
N VAL A 83 0.39 -17.63 14.79
CA VAL A 83 0.89 -16.26 14.67
C VAL A 83 0.50 -15.75 13.28
N LEU A 84 -0.31 -14.69 13.23
CA LEU A 84 -0.76 -14.05 12.00
C LEU A 84 -0.06 -12.69 11.91
N ASP A 85 0.84 -12.52 10.94
CA ASP A 85 1.65 -11.33 10.75
C ASP A 85 1.07 -10.47 9.63
N GLU A 86 0.43 -9.34 10.01
CA GLU A 86 -0.30 -8.41 9.13
C GLU A 86 -1.23 -9.12 8.12
N PRO A 87 -2.11 -10.01 8.56
CA PRO A 87 -2.83 -10.89 7.66
C PRO A 87 -3.86 -10.19 6.77
N THR A 88 -4.20 -8.94 7.06
CA THR A 88 -5.21 -8.14 6.32
C THR A 88 -4.59 -7.15 5.34
N ALA A 89 -3.27 -7.08 5.25
CA ALA A 89 -2.57 -6.05 4.47
C ALA A 89 -2.92 -6.03 2.96
N VAL A 90 -3.41 -7.14 2.43
CA VAL A 90 -3.74 -7.32 1.00
C VAL A 90 -5.19 -7.77 0.76
N LEU A 91 -6.02 -7.75 1.80
CA LEU A 91 -7.43 -8.15 1.76
C LEU A 91 -8.35 -6.96 1.53
N THR A 92 -9.46 -7.22 0.86
CA THR A 92 -10.59 -6.29 0.85
C THR A 92 -11.24 -6.22 2.25
N PRO A 93 -12.01 -5.17 2.57
CA PRO A 93 -12.74 -5.09 3.84
C PRO A 93 -13.63 -6.31 4.11
N GLN A 94 -14.29 -6.83 3.09
CA GLN A 94 -15.15 -8.02 3.19
C GLN A 94 -14.32 -9.27 3.53
N GLU A 95 -13.18 -9.47 2.85
CA GLU A 95 -12.29 -10.60 3.12
C GLU A 95 -11.66 -10.50 4.52
N ALA A 96 -11.39 -9.29 5.02
CA ALA A 96 -10.90 -9.06 6.38
C ALA A 96 -11.95 -9.49 7.41
N GLN A 97 -13.23 -9.13 7.21
CA GLN A 97 -14.33 -9.56 8.07
C GLN A 97 -14.53 -11.09 8.06
N GLU A 98 -14.39 -11.73 6.90
CA GLU A 98 -14.39 -13.20 6.81
C GLU A 98 -13.25 -13.81 7.62
N LEU A 99 -12.03 -13.24 7.54
CA LEU A 99 -10.88 -13.66 8.34
C LEU A 99 -11.17 -13.52 9.84
N PHE A 100 -11.76 -12.42 10.29
CA PHE A 100 -12.13 -12.24 11.70
C PHE A 100 -13.12 -13.29 12.18
N GLY A 101 -14.10 -13.65 11.34
CA GLY A 101 -15.00 -14.78 11.59
C GLY A 101 -14.25 -16.11 11.78
N ILE A 102 -13.24 -16.37 10.92
CA ILE A 102 -12.38 -17.55 11.01
C ILE A 102 -11.57 -17.53 12.31
N VAL A 103 -10.95 -16.41 12.65
CA VAL A 103 -10.16 -16.24 13.89
C VAL A 103 -11.02 -16.52 15.11
N ARG A 104 -12.22 -15.96 15.19
CA ARG A 104 -13.18 -16.21 16.30
C ARG A 104 -13.55 -17.70 16.38
N SER A 105 -13.88 -18.34 15.26
CA SER A 105 -14.19 -19.76 15.23
C SER A 105 -13.03 -20.64 15.72
N LEU A 106 -11.78 -20.30 15.35
CA LEU A 106 -10.60 -21.03 15.82
C LEU A 106 -10.35 -20.86 17.30
N THR A 107 -10.57 -19.65 17.85
CA THR A 107 -10.44 -19.41 19.30
C THR A 107 -11.52 -20.12 20.09
N GLU A 108 -12.75 -20.18 19.61
CA GLU A 108 -13.84 -20.97 20.20
C GLU A 108 -13.54 -22.46 20.23
N GLN A 109 -12.77 -22.96 19.26
CA GLN A 109 -12.26 -24.34 19.19
C GLN A 109 -10.99 -24.55 20.05
N GLY A 110 -10.61 -23.58 20.88
CA GLY A 110 -9.48 -23.67 21.84
C GLY A 110 -8.11 -23.35 21.25
N LYS A 111 -8.02 -22.81 20.03
CA LYS A 111 -6.75 -22.34 19.47
C LYS A 111 -6.38 -20.97 20.06
N SER A 112 -5.08 -20.74 20.26
CA SER A 112 -4.54 -19.45 20.66
C SER A 112 -4.01 -18.70 19.44
N ILE A 113 -4.36 -17.41 19.31
CA ILE A 113 -3.97 -16.61 18.16
C ILE A 113 -3.16 -15.40 18.62
N VAL A 114 -2.01 -15.17 18.03
CA VAL A 114 -1.24 -13.94 18.13
C VAL A 114 -1.43 -13.19 16.83
N PHE A 115 -2.21 -12.11 16.89
CA PHE A 115 -2.55 -11.27 15.74
C PHE A 115 -1.66 -10.03 15.76
N ILE A 116 -0.83 -9.86 14.74
CA ILE A 116 0.06 -8.71 14.59
C ILE A 116 -0.53 -7.80 13.53
N SER A 117 -0.86 -6.56 13.90
CA SER A 117 -1.34 -5.54 12.97
C SER A 117 -0.94 -4.14 13.47
N HIS A 118 -0.79 -3.22 12.55
CA HIS A 118 -0.67 -1.79 12.82
C HIS A 118 -2.02 -1.06 12.63
N LYS A 119 -3.04 -1.72 12.08
CA LYS A 119 -4.40 -1.21 11.94
C LYS A 119 -5.14 -1.35 13.27
N LEU A 120 -5.34 -0.23 13.95
CA LEU A 120 -5.85 -0.22 15.33
C LEU A 120 -7.29 -0.68 15.44
N ASN A 121 -8.13 -0.34 14.46
CA ASN A 121 -9.52 -0.80 14.36
C ASN A 121 -9.60 -2.34 14.31
N GLU A 122 -8.74 -3.00 13.52
CA GLU A 122 -8.71 -4.46 13.45
C GLU A 122 -8.30 -5.10 14.77
N VAL A 123 -7.28 -4.53 15.43
CA VAL A 123 -6.81 -5.01 16.74
C VAL A 123 -7.90 -4.88 17.80
N LEU A 124 -8.61 -3.74 17.81
CA LEU A 124 -9.72 -3.49 18.76
C LEU A 124 -10.92 -4.41 18.51
N GLU A 125 -11.15 -4.82 17.26
CA GLU A 125 -12.25 -5.71 16.89
C GLU A 125 -12.01 -7.17 17.28
N ILE A 126 -10.77 -7.66 17.13
CA ILE A 126 -10.48 -9.10 17.20
C ILE A 126 -9.79 -9.55 18.49
N ALA A 127 -9.05 -8.67 19.17
CA ALA A 127 -8.22 -9.06 20.30
C ALA A 127 -8.98 -9.06 21.63
N ASP A 128 -8.64 -10.02 22.50
CA ASP A 128 -9.04 -9.99 23.91
C ASP A 128 -8.07 -9.14 24.72
N ARG A 129 -6.79 -9.19 24.36
CA ARG A 129 -5.69 -8.51 25.07
C ARG A 129 -4.69 -7.96 24.05
N ILE A 130 -4.27 -6.72 24.26
CA ILE A 130 -3.38 -5.99 23.37
C ILE A 130 -2.04 -5.78 24.06
N THR A 131 -0.96 -6.10 23.38
CA THR A 131 0.41 -5.81 23.84
C THR A 131 1.08 -4.85 22.87
N VAL A 132 1.47 -3.69 23.35
CA VAL A 132 2.12 -2.66 22.54
C VAL A 132 3.63 -2.81 22.63
N LEU A 133 4.26 -2.96 21.45
CA LEU A 133 5.71 -2.98 21.28
C LEU A 133 6.18 -1.68 20.63
N ARG A 134 7.25 -1.09 21.16
CA ARG A 134 7.89 0.09 20.58
C ARG A 134 9.41 -0.01 20.69
N ARG A 135 10.10 0.09 19.55
CA ARG A 135 11.57 -0.01 19.47
C ARG A 135 12.12 -1.30 20.11
N GLY A 136 11.45 -2.42 19.89
CA GLY A 136 11.83 -3.72 20.43
C GLY A 136 11.59 -3.91 21.92
N LYS A 137 10.87 -2.99 22.58
CA LYS A 137 10.52 -3.08 24.00
C LYS A 137 9.02 -3.15 24.18
N LEU A 138 8.59 -3.97 25.12
CA LEU A 138 7.21 -3.98 25.61
C LEU A 138 6.94 -2.64 26.32
N VAL A 139 5.90 -1.92 25.87
CA VAL A 139 5.45 -0.66 26.46
C VAL A 139 4.37 -0.94 27.50
N GLU A 140 3.32 -1.64 27.09
CA GLU A 140 2.16 -1.96 27.92
C GLU A 140 1.42 -3.18 27.41
N THR A 141 0.75 -3.89 28.30
CA THR A 141 -0.24 -4.93 27.97
C THR A 141 -1.54 -4.61 28.66
N LEU A 142 -2.63 -4.49 27.90
CA LEU A 142 -3.95 -4.08 28.40
C LEU A 142 -5.05 -4.96 27.78
N PRO A 143 -6.23 -5.07 28.43
CA PRO A 143 -7.39 -5.68 27.81
C PRO A 143 -7.87 -4.82 26.64
N ALA A 144 -8.38 -5.44 25.60
CA ALA A 144 -8.97 -4.71 24.47
C ALA A 144 -10.26 -3.97 24.88
N ALA A 145 -11.00 -4.55 25.82
CA ALA A 145 -12.18 -3.91 26.37
C ALA A 145 -11.82 -2.56 27.02
N GLY A 146 -12.33 -1.46 26.48
CA GLY A 146 -12.06 -0.10 26.94
C GLY A 146 -10.80 0.55 26.37
N ALA A 147 -10.05 -0.13 25.51
CA ALA A 147 -8.98 0.49 24.75
C ALA A 147 -9.57 1.36 23.62
N THR A 148 -8.86 2.43 23.25
CA THR A 148 -9.24 3.31 22.13
C THR A 148 -8.11 3.41 21.15
N GLU A 149 -8.42 3.75 19.88
CA GLU A 149 -7.41 3.94 18.84
C GLU A 149 -6.39 4.99 19.22
N GLU A 150 -6.84 6.14 19.78
CA GLU A 150 -5.96 7.23 20.21
C GLU A 150 -5.04 6.78 21.35
N GLY A 151 -5.57 5.99 22.28
CA GLY A 151 -4.81 5.43 23.40
C GLY A 151 -3.70 4.51 22.90
N LEU A 152 -4.02 3.60 21.99
CA LEU A 152 -3.07 2.67 21.39
C LEU A 152 -2.04 3.41 20.54
N ALA A 153 -2.47 4.33 19.69
CA ALA A 153 -1.58 5.16 18.87
C ALA A 153 -0.56 5.91 19.72
N ARG A 154 -1.02 6.52 20.85
CA ARG A 154 -0.15 7.21 21.80
C ARG A 154 0.89 6.27 22.43
N LEU A 155 0.50 5.05 22.80
CA LEU A 155 1.44 4.05 23.33
C LEU A 155 2.47 3.61 22.28
N MET A 156 2.03 3.39 21.06
CA MET A 156 2.90 2.97 19.95
C MET A 156 3.93 4.04 19.56
N VAL A 157 3.49 5.29 19.45
CA VAL A 157 4.36 6.40 19.00
C VAL A 157 5.10 7.05 20.18
N GLY A 158 4.48 7.08 21.37
CA GLY A 158 5.05 7.68 22.60
C GLY A 158 4.79 9.17 22.74
N ARG A 159 3.88 9.71 21.95
CA ARG A 159 3.32 11.07 22.02
C ARG A 159 1.87 11.03 21.55
N GLU A 160 1.14 12.08 21.73
CA GLU A 160 -0.15 12.22 21.06
C GLU A 160 0.00 12.17 19.53
N VAL A 161 -0.92 11.49 18.88
CA VAL A 161 -0.96 11.29 17.43
C VAL A 161 -2.30 11.80 16.93
N LEU A 162 -2.26 12.59 15.89
CA LEU A 162 -3.46 12.98 15.17
C LEU A 162 -3.80 11.89 14.15
N LEU A 163 -4.75 11.03 14.47
CA LEU A 163 -5.22 9.99 13.53
C LEU A 163 -5.91 10.59 12.30
N ARG A 164 -6.46 11.80 12.45
CA ARG A 164 -6.99 12.61 11.34
C ARG A 164 -6.25 13.92 11.28
N VAL A 165 -5.69 14.23 10.12
CA VAL A 165 -5.04 15.53 9.89
C VAL A 165 -6.12 16.57 9.63
N GLU A 166 -6.11 17.64 10.43
CA GLU A 166 -6.94 18.82 10.15
C GLU A 166 -6.48 19.48 8.86
N LYS A 167 -7.40 19.72 7.95
CA LYS A 167 -7.14 20.41 6.68
C LYS A 167 -8.05 21.60 6.50
N GLN A 168 -7.50 22.65 5.90
CA GLN A 168 -8.28 23.83 5.50
C GLN A 168 -9.28 23.46 4.40
N PRO A 169 -10.39 24.18 4.24
CA PRO A 169 -11.24 24.01 3.08
C PRO A 169 -10.45 24.12 1.78
N PRO A 170 -10.70 23.26 0.78
CA PRO A 170 -9.95 23.29 -0.48
C PRO A 170 -10.14 24.63 -1.20
N ARG A 171 -9.08 25.08 -1.86
CA ARG A 171 -9.09 26.28 -2.71
C ARG A 171 -8.61 25.92 -4.11
N PRO A 172 -9.41 25.17 -4.89
CA PRO A 172 -8.97 24.68 -6.19
C PRO A 172 -8.65 25.82 -7.14
N GLY A 173 -7.43 25.82 -7.64
CA GLY A 173 -6.95 26.79 -8.64
C GLY A 173 -6.97 26.23 -10.06
N ALA A 174 -5.96 26.59 -10.87
CA ALA A 174 -5.79 26.10 -12.23
C ALA A 174 -5.48 24.58 -12.23
N PRO A 175 -5.84 23.86 -13.30
CA PRO A 175 -5.45 22.45 -13.48
C PRO A 175 -3.93 22.33 -13.59
N LEU A 176 -3.34 21.42 -12.79
CA LEU A 176 -1.90 21.13 -12.80
C LEU A 176 -1.59 19.77 -13.41
N LEU A 177 -2.48 18.79 -13.27
CA LEU A 177 -2.45 17.54 -14.00
C LEU A 177 -3.75 17.39 -14.77
N GLN A 178 -3.67 17.10 -16.07
CA GLN A 178 -4.83 16.80 -16.90
C GLN A 178 -4.59 15.50 -17.65
N VAL A 179 -5.55 14.62 -17.60
CA VAL A 179 -5.56 13.33 -18.30
C VAL A 179 -6.79 13.32 -19.18
N GLU A 180 -6.61 13.06 -20.47
CA GLU A 180 -7.68 13.14 -21.47
C GLU A 180 -7.70 11.84 -22.30
N GLY A 181 -8.77 11.04 -22.18
CA GLY A 181 -9.01 9.87 -23.01
C GLY A 181 -7.89 8.83 -22.95
N LEU A 182 -7.22 8.68 -21.80
CA LEU A 182 -6.02 7.85 -21.69
C LEU A 182 -6.37 6.37 -21.80
N ARG A 183 -5.61 5.67 -22.65
CA ARG A 183 -5.67 4.20 -22.83
C ARG A 183 -4.30 3.60 -22.66
N VAL A 184 -4.19 2.54 -21.87
CA VAL A 184 -2.92 1.91 -21.56
C VAL A 184 -3.07 0.40 -21.51
N ARG A 185 -2.13 -0.32 -22.12
CA ARG A 185 -2.02 -1.78 -22.03
C ARG A 185 -0.90 -2.19 -21.09
N ASP A 186 -1.08 -3.36 -20.47
CA ASP A 186 -0.03 -4.01 -19.69
C ASP A 186 1.01 -4.68 -20.63
N ASP A 187 2.06 -5.27 -20.02
CA ASP A 187 3.13 -5.95 -20.77
C ASP A 187 2.68 -7.20 -21.54
N ARG A 188 1.48 -7.71 -21.25
CA ARG A 188 0.82 -8.83 -21.94
C ARG A 188 -0.11 -8.36 -23.05
N GLY A 189 -0.22 -7.03 -23.28
CA GLY A 189 -1.10 -6.44 -24.27
C GLY A 189 -2.57 -6.34 -23.83
N ILE A 190 -2.89 -6.57 -22.57
CA ILE A 190 -4.24 -6.43 -22.02
C ILE A 190 -4.49 -4.95 -21.71
N GLU A 191 -5.61 -4.39 -22.21
CA GLU A 191 -6.00 -3.01 -21.93
C GLU A 191 -6.43 -2.88 -20.46
N LYS A 192 -5.62 -2.15 -19.69
CA LYS A 192 -5.78 -1.93 -18.25
C LYS A 192 -6.33 -0.56 -17.90
N VAL A 193 -6.20 0.42 -18.78
CA VAL A 193 -6.77 1.75 -18.67
C VAL A 193 -7.59 2.02 -19.92
N ARG A 194 -8.87 2.39 -19.73
CA ARG A 194 -9.88 2.48 -20.78
C ARG A 194 -10.52 3.86 -20.75
N ASP A 195 -10.08 4.75 -21.63
CA ASP A 195 -10.68 6.08 -21.85
C ASP A 195 -10.78 6.94 -20.57
N VAL A 196 -9.72 6.92 -19.75
CA VAL A 196 -9.68 7.64 -18.47
C VAL A 196 -9.44 9.12 -18.71
N SER A 197 -10.31 9.96 -18.11
CA SER A 197 -10.20 11.42 -18.16
C SER A 197 -10.49 12.03 -16.79
N PHE A 198 -9.56 12.85 -16.29
CA PHE A 198 -9.72 13.63 -15.06
C PHE A 198 -8.69 14.75 -14.99
N GLN A 199 -8.80 15.59 -13.97
CA GLN A 199 -7.82 16.64 -13.70
C GLN A 199 -7.53 16.74 -12.21
N VAL A 200 -6.34 17.22 -11.84
CA VAL A 200 -5.95 17.60 -10.48
C VAL A 200 -5.59 19.09 -10.52
N ARG A 201 -6.19 19.88 -9.65
CA ARG A 201 -6.00 21.33 -9.61
C ARG A 201 -5.02 21.72 -8.51
N ALA A 202 -4.47 22.92 -8.64
CA ALA A 202 -3.72 23.57 -7.57
C ALA A 202 -4.58 23.63 -6.29
N GLY A 203 -4.00 23.30 -5.14
CA GLY A 203 -4.68 23.40 -3.85
C GLY A 203 -5.77 22.35 -3.62
N GLU A 204 -5.73 21.20 -4.33
CA GLU A 204 -6.62 20.08 -4.05
C GLU A 204 -5.87 18.74 -3.93
N ILE A 205 -6.43 17.83 -3.11
CA ILE A 205 -6.10 16.41 -3.10
C ILE A 205 -7.23 15.66 -3.80
N VAL A 206 -6.92 15.00 -4.91
CA VAL A 206 -7.81 14.06 -5.59
C VAL A 206 -7.46 12.66 -5.16
N GLY A 207 -8.38 11.95 -4.51
CA GLY A 207 -8.23 10.54 -4.19
C GLY A 207 -8.61 9.65 -5.37
N LEU A 208 -7.84 8.63 -5.66
CA LEU A 208 -8.19 7.57 -6.59
C LEU A 208 -8.29 6.26 -5.81
N ALA A 209 -9.52 5.83 -5.58
CA ALA A 209 -9.86 4.57 -4.94
C ALA A 209 -10.08 3.46 -5.97
N GLY A 210 -9.84 2.21 -5.58
CA GLY A 210 -10.09 1.04 -6.42
C GLY A 210 -9.41 -0.19 -5.84
N ILE A 211 -9.81 -1.38 -6.29
CA ILE A 211 -9.20 -2.65 -5.91
C ILE A 211 -7.90 -2.84 -6.69
N ASP A 212 -6.92 -3.50 -6.07
CA ASP A 212 -5.64 -3.80 -6.72
C ASP A 212 -5.83 -4.55 -8.06
N GLY A 213 -5.07 -4.15 -9.08
CA GLY A 213 -5.14 -4.73 -10.43
C GLY A 213 -6.20 -4.13 -11.35
N ASN A 214 -6.96 -3.12 -10.91
CA ASN A 214 -7.95 -2.40 -11.72
C ASN A 214 -7.34 -1.37 -12.69
N GLY A 215 -5.99 -1.30 -12.82
CA GLY A 215 -5.32 -0.42 -13.78
C GLY A 215 -4.67 0.83 -13.18
N GLN A 216 -4.69 0.98 -11.85
CA GLN A 216 -4.07 2.13 -11.16
C GLN A 216 -2.57 2.22 -11.45
N THR A 217 -1.85 1.09 -11.40
CA THR A 217 -0.40 1.04 -11.67
C THR A 217 -0.09 1.47 -13.10
N GLU A 218 -0.82 0.95 -14.09
CA GLU A 218 -0.64 1.30 -15.49
C GLU A 218 -0.98 2.78 -15.77
N LEU A 219 -2.01 3.30 -15.07
CA LEU A 219 -2.38 4.71 -15.13
C LEU A 219 -1.24 5.60 -14.58
N ILE A 220 -0.70 5.27 -13.41
CA ILE A 220 0.43 5.98 -12.79
C ILE A 220 1.66 5.91 -13.68
N ASP A 221 2.01 4.72 -14.18
CA ASP A 221 3.16 4.52 -15.05
C ASP A 221 3.05 5.38 -16.33
N ALA A 222 1.84 5.54 -16.90
CA ALA A 222 1.63 6.39 -18.06
C ALA A 222 1.73 7.89 -17.72
N MET A 223 1.15 8.33 -16.60
CA MET A 223 1.22 9.72 -16.15
C MET A 223 2.63 10.15 -15.72
N THR A 224 3.50 9.21 -15.38
CA THR A 224 4.89 9.48 -14.97
C THR A 224 5.91 9.25 -16.09
N GLY A 225 5.46 8.88 -17.29
CA GLY A 225 6.34 8.60 -18.43
C GLY A 225 7.13 7.29 -18.32
N LEU A 226 6.81 6.42 -17.36
CA LEU A 226 7.41 5.10 -17.17
C LEU A 226 6.82 4.09 -18.16
N ARG A 227 5.62 4.35 -18.68
CA ARG A 227 4.92 3.55 -19.70
C ARG A 227 4.34 4.47 -20.77
N ARG A 228 4.37 4.04 -22.02
CA ARG A 228 3.71 4.77 -23.11
C ARG A 228 2.20 4.50 -23.10
N ALA A 229 1.42 5.56 -23.23
CA ALA A 229 -0.01 5.45 -23.49
C ALA A 229 -0.25 5.01 -24.95
N ASP A 230 -1.26 4.15 -25.18
CA ASP A 230 -1.72 3.76 -26.50
C ASP A 230 -2.53 4.87 -27.17
N ALA A 231 -3.33 5.61 -26.38
CA ALA A 231 -4.11 6.76 -26.82
C ALA A 231 -4.32 7.76 -25.66
N GLY A 232 -4.84 8.93 -25.99
CA GLY A 232 -5.12 10.01 -25.05
C GLY A 232 -3.95 10.96 -24.86
N ARG A 233 -4.08 11.87 -23.86
CA ARG A 233 -3.08 12.91 -23.56
C ARG A 233 -2.89 13.10 -22.08
N VAL A 234 -1.68 13.49 -21.69
CA VAL A 234 -1.30 13.88 -20.34
C VAL A 234 -0.64 15.24 -20.37
N PHE A 235 -1.13 16.18 -19.55
CA PHE A 235 -0.57 17.51 -19.40
C PHE A 235 -0.13 17.72 -17.95
N VAL A 236 1.06 18.25 -17.75
CA VAL A 236 1.58 18.69 -16.46
C VAL A 236 1.78 20.20 -16.51
N ALA A 237 1.08 20.92 -15.64
CA ALA A 237 1.11 22.39 -15.59
C ALA A 237 0.88 23.07 -16.95
N GLY A 238 0.02 22.50 -17.79
CA GLY A 238 -0.31 22.98 -19.13
C GLY A 238 0.65 22.53 -20.24
N GLU A 239 1.72 21.82 -19.94
CA GLU A 239 2.66 21.26 -20.90
C GLU A 239 2.24 19.83 -21.30
N ASP A 240 2.13 19.54 -22.59
CA ASP A 240 1.82 18.20 -23.10
C ASP A 240 3.06 17.30 -22.97
N VAL A 241 2.98 16.35 -22.04
CA VAL A 241 4.05 15.39 -21.72
C VAL A 241 3.74 13.97 -22.21
N THR A 242 2.68 13.78 -22.98
CA THR A 242 2.14 12.46 -23.38
C THR A 242 3.18 11.51 -23.99
N ARG A 243 4.13 12.03 -24.76
CA ARG A 243 5.19 11.26 -25.44
C ARG A 243 6.58 11.59 -24.92
N ALA A 244 6.64 12.39 -23.87
CA ALA A 244 7.89 12.81 -23.24
C ALA A 244 8.52 11.67 -22.42
N THR A 245 9.78 11.84 -22.04
CA THR A 245 10.47 10.88 -21.17
C THR A 245 10.05 11.12 -19.70
N ALA A 246 10.28 10.14 -18.82
CA ALA A 246 10.03 10.33 -17.39
C ALA A 246 10.77 11.57 -16.81
N LEU A 247 11.97 11.87 -17.32
CA LEU A 247 12.70 13.07 -16.91
C LEU A 247 11.97 14.35 -17.32
N ASP A 248 11.38 14.40 -18.50
CA ASP A 248 10.63 15.57 -18.98
C ASP A 248 9.35 15.78 -18.12
N HIS A 249 8.67 14.70 -17.69
CA HIS A 249 7.55 14.81 -16.75
C HIS A 249 7.99 15.44 -15.43
N PHE A 250 9.13 15.01 -14.88
CA PHE A 250 9.71 15.62 -13.68
C PHE A 250 10.10 17.09 -13.91
N ASP A 251 10.64 17.42 -15.09
CA ASP A 251 11.04 18.78 -15.43
C ASP A 251 9.86 19.72 -15.63
N ALA A 252 8.71 19.20 -16.07
CA ALA A 252 7.45 19.93 -16.15
C ALA A 252 6.85 20.23 -14.75
N GLY A 253 7.35 19.57 -13.69
CA GLY A 253 6.93 19.80 -12.31
C GLY A 253 6.13 18.65 -11.69
N LEU A 254 6.28 17.42 -12.20
CA LEU A 254 5.69 16.24 -11.61
C LEU A 254 6.61 15.67 -10.51
N GLY A 255 6.08 15.42 -9.31
CA GLY A 255 6.69 14.59 -8.28
C GLY A 255 5.99 13.23 -8.21
N HIS A 256 6.71 12.17 -7.87
CA HIS A 256 6.13 10.83 -7.80
C HIS A 256 6.64 10.05 -6.60
N ILE A 257 5.72 9.71 -5.70
CA ILE A 257 5.95 8.76 -4.60
C ILE A 257 5.42 7.41 -5.09
N PRO A 258 6.28 6.43 -5.37
CA PRO A 258 5.87 5.14 -5.94
C PRO A 258 5.27 4.22 -4.88
N GLU A 259 4.42 3.29 -5.30
CA GLU A 259 3.74 2.30 -4.46
C GLU A 259 4.70 1.34 -3.72
N ASP A 260 5.82 1.00 -4.36
CA ASP A 260 6.87 0.18 -3.78
C ASP A 260 8.16 1.00 -3.66
N ARG A 261 8.38 1.53 -2.46
CA ARG A 261 9.55 2.35 -2.15
C ARG A 261 10.87 1.61 -2.29
N GLN A 262 10.89 0.28 -2.12
CA GLN A 262 12.11 -0.52 -2.16
C GLN A 262 12.51 -0.91 -3.58
N ARG A 263 11.52 -1.17 -4.45
CA ARG A 263 11.78 -1.57 -5.84
C ARG A 263 11.86 -0.37 -6.79
N ARG A 264 11.04 0.66 -6.54
CA ARG A 264 10.88 1.80 -7.45
C ARG A 264 11.29 3.14 -6.83
N GLY A 265 11.28 3.24 -5.50
CA GLY A 265 11.54 4.48 -4.79
C GLY A 265 13.01 4.72 -4.45
N LEU A 266 13.74 3.69 -4.05
CA LEU A 266 15.11 3.79 -3.51
C LEU A 266 16.04 2.77 -4.17
N VAL A 267 17.31 3.11 -4.21
CA VAL A 267 18.41 2.16 -4.42
C VAL A 267 18.95 1.81 -3.04
N LEU A 268 18.62 0.61 -2.54
CA LEU A 268 18.83 0.23 -1.13
C LEU A 268 20.31 0.22 -0.70
N GLU A 269 21.21 -0.09 -1.64
CA GLU A 269 22.66 -0.07 -1.43
C GLU A 269 23.25 1.33 -1.42
N PHE A 270 22.56 2.31 -2.00
CA PHE A 270 23.00 3.70 -2.02
C PHE A 270 22.75 4.36 -0.66
N SER A 271 23.60 5.31 -0.32
CA SER A 271 23.43 6.16 0.86
C SER A 271 22.18 7.04 0.73
N ILE A 272 21.70 7.56 1.87
CA ILE A 272 20.61 8.56 1.89
C ILE A 272 20.95 9.75 0.98
N ALA A 273 22.20 10.24 1.00
CA ALA A 273 22.61 11.37 0.18
C ALA A 273 22.54 11.07 -1.32
N GLU A 274 22.94 9.89 -1.73
CA GLU A 274 22.85 9.46 -3.13
C GLU A 274 21.40 9.26 -3.57
N ASN A 275 20.56 8.66 -2.71
CA ASN A 275 19.12 8.48 -3.00
C ASN A 275 18.39 9.83 -3.14
N ILE A 276 18.69 10.80 -2.31
CA ILE A 276 18.13 12.17 -2.41
C ILE A 276 18.56 12.83 -3.72
N ALA A 277 19.78 12.62 -4.16
CA ALA A 277 20.32 13.24 -5.37
C ALA A 277 19.92 12.57 -6.68
N LEU A 278 19.22 11.40 -6.67
CA LEU A 278 18.95 10.58 -7.86
C LEU A 278 18.31 11.34 -9.02
N HIS A 279 17.44 12.30 -8.74
CA HIS A 279 16.77 13.06 -9.79
C HIS A 279 17.56 14.31 -10.23
N ASP A 280 18.36 14.90 -9.34
CA ASP A 280 19.00 16.19 -9.56
C ASP A 280 20.54 16.12 -9.68
N PHE A 281 21.13 14.90 -9.69
CA PHE A 281 22.58 14.76 -9.74
C PHE A 281 23.23 15.41 -10.98
N ARG A 282 22.46 15.69 -12.05
CA ARG A 282 22.94 16.36 -13.27
C ARG A 282 22.90 17.89 -13.16
N ARG A 283 22.29 18.46 -12.15
CA ARG A 283 22.03 19.90 -12.00
C ARG A 283 22.83 20.54 -10.86
N ALA A 284 22.98 21.85 -10.92
CA ALA A 284 23.45 22.59 -9.79
C ALA A 284 22.41 22.54 -8.65
N PRO A 285 22.85 22.45 -7.39
CA PRO A 285 24.24 22.50 -6.89
C PRO A 285 24.96 21.14 -6.86
N ALA A 286 24.27 20.02 -7.19
CA ALA A 286 24.80 18.66 -7.10
C ALA A 286 26.00 18.44 -8.05
N SER A 287 25.91 18.97 -9.27
CA SER A 287 26.98 18.87 -10.27
C SER A 287 27.14 20.14 -11.10
N ARG A 288 28.27 20.25 -11.79
CA ARG A 288 28.55 21.26 -12.79
C ARG A 288 29.50 20.70 -13.84
N LEU A 289 29.20 20.87 -15.12
CA LEU A 289 30.00 20.40 -16.25
C LEU A 289 30.37 18.89 -16.14
N GLY A 290 29.46 18.06 -15.66
CA GLY A 290 29.69 16.62 -15.48
C GLY A 290 30.44 16.22 -14.20
N TRP A 291 30.91 17.18 -13.39
CA TRP A 291 31.55 16.89 -12.11
C TRP A 291 30.58 16.94 -10.97
N LEU A 292 30.46 15.83 -10.22
CA LEU A 292 29.68 15.75 -8.99
C LEU A 292 30.43 16.38 -7.82
N PHE A 293 29.68 17.01 -6.90
CA PHE A 293 30.21 17.59 -5.68
C PHE A 293 29.68 16.83 -4.44
N PRO A 294 30.32 15.72 -4.02
CA PRO A 294 29.83 14.87 -2.93
C PRO A 294 29.56 15.62 -1.62
N ARG A 295 30.38 16.65 -1.31
CA ARG A 295 30.18 17.48 -0.12
C ARG A 295 28.85 18.24 -0.15
N ARG A 296 28.38 18.65 -1.34
CA ARG A 296 27.10 19.34 -1.52
C ARG A 296 25.93 18.38 -1.39
N LEU A 297 26.06 17.14 -1.91
CA LEU A 297 25.06 16.08 -1.72
C LEU A 297 24.89 15.77 -0.24
N VAL A 298 25.98 15.59 0.49
CA VAL A 298 25.95 15.34 1.94
C VAL A 298 25.32 16.51 2.70
N ALA A 299 25.60 17.77 2.31
CA ALA A 299 25.02 18.94 2.95
C ALA A 299 23.49 19.02 2.72
N ALA A 300 23.03 18.80 1.48
CA ALA A 300 21.61 18.73 1.15
C ALA A 300 20.89 17.61 1.93
N ALA A 301 21.51 16.42 1.97
CA ALA A 301 20.96 15.30 2.72
C ALA A 301 20.88 15.59 4.24
N ARG A 302 21.86 16.27 4.84
CA ARG A 302 21.77 16.66 6.25
C ARG A 302 20.57 17.57 6.53
N ARG A 303 20.33 18.55 5.66
CA ARG A 303 19.17 19.43 5.77
C ARG A 303 17.89 18.65 5.71
N LEU A 304 17.71 17.80 4.69
CA LEU A 304 16.50 17.03 4.47
C LEU A 304 16.27 15.95 5.53
N ILE A 305 17.34 15.31 6.03
CA ILE A 305 17.24 14.38 7.17
C ILE A 305 16.64 15.08 8.40
N ALA A 306 17.06 16.31 8.68
CA ALA A 306 16.54 17.08 9.80
C ALA A 306 15.11 17.57 9.56
N GLU A 307 14.81 18.09 8.35
CA GLU A 307 13.50 18.63 7.98
C GLU A 307 12.41 17.55 7.94
N PHE A 308 12.74 16.37 7.41
CA PHE A 308 11.79 15.25 7.30
C PHE A 308 11.89 14.28 8.48
N ASP A 309 12.63 14.61 9.54
CA ASP A 309 12.81 13.75 10.72
C ASP A 309 13.19 12.31 10.35
N VAL A 310 14.13 12.13 9.42
CA VAL A 310 14.65 10.81 9.05
C VAL A 310 15.55 10.30 10.16
N ARG A 311 15.17 9.15 10.75
CA ARG A 311 15.89 8.56 11.88
C ARG A 311 16.58 7.27 11.47
N GLY A 312 17.56 6.83 12.25
CA GLY A 312 18.28 5.56 12.03
C GLY A 312 19.55 5.68 11.20
N GLY A 313 19.94 6.90 10.80
CA GLY A 313 21.20 7.09 10.10
C GLY A 313 21.51 8.53 9.73
N GLY A 314 22.72 8.74 9.18
CA GLY A 314 23.17 10.00 8.61
C GLY A 314 23.26 9.93 7.08
N PRO A 315 23.73 11.01 6.41
CA PRO A 315 23.77 11.10 4.95
C PRO A 315 24.46 9.94 4.24
N GLN A 316 25.42 9.29 4.88
CA GLN A 316 26.20 8.19 4.32
C GLN A 316 25.65 6.79 4.66
N THR A 317 24.57 6.71 5.45
CA THR A 317 23.93 5.45 5.79
C THR A 317 23.22 4.88 4.56
N PRO A 318 23.42 3.59 4.21
CA PRO A 318 22.66 2.94 3.15
C PRO A 318 21.16 2.98 3.44
N ALA A 319 20.35 3.26 2.41
CA ALA A 319 18.89 3.35 2.56
C ALA A 319 18.28 2.02 3.03
N GLY A 320 18.88 0.88 2.67
CA GLY A 320 18.45 -0.45 3.11
C GLY A 320 18.56 -0.69 4.61
N ALA A 321 19.39 0.09 5.34
CA ALA A 321 19.52 -0.01 6.80
C ALA A 321 18.42 0.74 7.57
N LEU A 322 17.58 1.51 6.88
CA LEU A 322 16.50 2.27 7.49
C LEU A 322 15.24 1.42 7.66
N SER A 323 14.44 1.75 8.68
CA SER A 323 13.08 1.22 8.78
C SER A 323 12.20 1.71 7.61
N GLY A 324 11.12 0.99 7.28
CA GLY A 324 10.20 1.35 6.20
C GLY A 324 9.68 2.79 6.29
N GLY A 325 9.31 3.26 7.47
CA GLY A 325 8.88 4.64 7.67
C GLY A 325 9.98 5.66 7.39
N ASN A 326 11.25 5.38 7.74
CA ASN A 326 12.35 6.27 7.42
C ASN A 326 12.76 6.21 5.94
N GLN A 327 12.64 5.05 5.29
CA GLN A 327 12.78 4.91 3.85
C GLN A 327 11.75 5.79 3.11
N GLN A 328 10.48 5.75 3.54
CA GLN A 328 9.42 6.58 2.97
C GLN A 328 9.70 8.08 3.15
N LYS A 329 10.20 8.49 4.31
CA LYS A 329 10.61 9.89 4.55
C LYS A 329 11.74 10.35 3.62
N VAL A 330 12.67 9.45 3.24
CA VAL A 330 13.71 9.77 2.25
C VAL A 330 13.11 9.97 0.87
N VAL A 331 12.15 9.13 0.46
CA VAL A 331 11.43 9.29 -0.82
C VAL A 331 10.67 10.62 -0.82
N LEU A 332 9.87 10.89 0.21
CA LEU A 332 9.13 12.16 0.36
C LEU A 332 10.08 13.37 0.31
N ALA A 333 11.19 13.32 1.05
CA ALA A 333 12.16 14.40 1.07
C ALA A 333 12.72 14.69 -0.32
N ARG A 334 13.05 13.67 -1.10
CA ARG A 334 13.53 13.80 -2.47
C ARG A 334 12.49 14.43 -3.40
N GLU A 335 11.26 13.92 -3.34
CA GLU A 335 10.21 14.38 -4.26
C GLU A 335 9.73 15.80 -3.94
N ILE A 336 9.59 16.13 -2.66
CA ILE A 336 9.09 17.44 -2.21
C ILE A 336 10.16 18.53 -2.32
N ASP A 337 11.45 18.25 -2.03
CA ASP A 337 12.54 19.24 -2.12
C ASP A 337 12.72 19.83 -3.52
N ARG A 338 12.22 19.16 -4.54
CA ARG A 338 12.23 19.62 -5.93
C ARG A 338 11.16 20.67 -6.24
N ASP A 339 10.30 20.99 -5.27
CA ASP A 339 9.17 21.93 -5.43
C ASP A 339 8.24 21.52 -6.59
N PRO A 340 7.65 20.32 -6.58
CA PRO A 340 6.77 19.87 -7.65
C PRO A 340 5.49 20.72 -7.70
N LYS A 341 4.95 20.94 -8.91
CA LYS A 341 3.64 21.58 -9.08
C LYS A 341 2.51 20.60 -8.77
N VAL A 342 2.70 19.34 -9.12
CA VAL A 342 1.77 18.26 -8.83
C VAL A 342 2.52 17.03 -8.30
N LEU A 343 1.97 16.40 -7.27
CA LEU A 343 2.53 15.22 -6.63
C LEU A 343 1.59 14.02 -6.82
N ILE A 344 2.07 12.96 -7.44
CA ILE A 344 1.37 11.67 -7.47
C ILE A 344 1.90 10.84 -6.29
N ALA A 345 1.03 10.54 -5.33
CA ALA A 345 1.33 9.75 -4.16
C ALA A 345 0.62 8.38 -4.27
N ALA A 346 1.37 7.35 -4.68
CA ALA A 346 0.85 6.00 -4.84
C ALA A 346 1.17 5.18 -3.59
N GLN A 347 0.13 4.69 -2.90
CA GLN A 347 0.25 3.88 -1.68
C GLN A 347 1.24 4.48 -0.65
N PRO A 348 1.17 5.79 -0.36
CA PRO A 348 2.25 6.49 0.33
C PRO A 348 2.48 6.00 1.76
N THR A 349 1.48 5.34 2.35
CA THR A 349 1.52 4.84 3.74
C THR A 349 1.64 3.33 3.85
N ARG A 350 1.70 2.61 2.74
CA ARG A 350 1.72 1.13 2.73
C ARG A 350 2.84 0.56 3.60
N GLY A 351 2.46 -0.26 4.60
CA GLY A 351 3.39 -0.94 5.51
C GLY A 351 4.20 0.03 6.38
N LEU A 352 3.59 1.14 6.80
CA LEU A 352 4.15 2.10 7.73
C LEU A 352 3.51 1.98 9.11
N ASP A 353 4.25 2.34 10.14
CA ASP A 353 3.70 2.52 11.47
C ASP A 353 2.85 3.80 11.57
N VAL A 354 1.96 3.86 12.57
CA VAL A 354 1.01 4.98 12.79
C VAL A 354 1.70 6.34 12.83
N GLY A 355 2.91 6.43 13.41
CA GLY A 355 3.65 7.70 13.47
C GLY A 355 4.23 8.13 12.13
N ALA A 356 4.59 7.17 11.27
CA ALA A 356 5.03 7.45 9.91
C ALA A 356 3.82 7.82 9.02
N ILE A 357 2.67 7.17 9.20
CA ILE A 357 1.42 7.49 8.50
C ILE A 357 1.02 8.95 8.79
N GLU A 358 0.95 9.35 10.06
CA GLU A 358 0.64 10.74 10.46
C GLU A 358 1.59 11.74 9.79
N PHE A 359 2.88 11.42 9.74
CA PHE A 359 3.88 12.29 9.11
C PHE A 359 3.61 12.45 7.60
N VAL A 360 3.36 11.35 6.89
CA VAL A 360 3.05 11.35 5.46
C VAL A 360 1.79 12.15 5.17
N HIS A 361 0.71 11.88 5.89
CA HIS A 361 -0.57 12.56 5.74
C HIS A 361 -0.42 14.07 5.91
N ARG A 362 0.26 14.49 6.98
CA ARG A 362 0.52 15.92 7.23
C ARG A 362 1.29 16.56 6.09
N ARG A 363 2.34 15.90 5.57
CA ARG A 363 3.12 16.44 4.45
C ARG A 363 2.30 16.57 3.17
N LEU A 364 1.44 15.59 2.86
CA LEU A 364 0.55 15.68 1.69
C LEU A 364 -0.45 16.84 1.80
N VAL A 365 -0.99 17.07 3.00
CA VAL A 365 -1.88 18.21 3.27
C VAL A 365 -1.12 19.53 3.20
N GLU A 366 0.10 19.61 3.73
CA GLU A 366 0.97 20.80 3.60
C GLU A 366 1.24 21.13 2.13
N GLU A 367 1.59 20.12 1.29
CA GLU A 367 1.80 20.33 -0.16
C GLU A 367 0.55 20.91 -0.85
N ARG A 368 -0.63 20.37 -0.53
CA ARG A 368 -1.90 20.86 -1.04
C ARG A 368 -2.17 22.29 -0.58
N ASP A 369 -1.97 22.59 0.72
CA ASP A 369 -2.24 23.93 1.30
C ASP A 369 -1.27 24.99 0.76
N ASP A 370 -0.06 24.59 0.36
CA ASP A 370 0.92 25.42 -0.37
C ASP A 370 0.55 25.64 -1.86
N GLY A 371 -0.60 25.12 -2.30
CA GLY A 371 -1.13 25.35 -3.65
C GLY A 371 -0.68 24.34 -4.69
N ARG A 372 -0.06 23.23 -4.31
CA ARG A 372 0.26 22.13 -5.22
C ARG A 372 -0.97 21.24 -5.44
N GLY A 373 -1.03 20.55 -6.58
CA GLY A 373 -2.01 19.49 -6.82
C GLY A 373 -1.49 18.17 -6.26
N VAL A 374 -2.36 17.37 -5.63
CA VAL A 374 -1.99 16.04 -5.14
C VAL A 374 -2.95 15.00 -5.71
N LEU A 375 -2.43 13.98 -6.39
CA LEU A 375 -3.17 12.76 -6.73
C LEU A 375 -2.78 11.67 -5.72
N LEU A 376 -3.69 11.33 -4.83
CA LEU A 376 -3.52 10.26 -3.85
C LEU A 376 -4.14 8.99 -4.40
N VAL A 377 -3.33 7.96 -4.65
CA VAL A 377 -3.80 6.63 -5.03
C VAL A 377 -3.59 5.70 -3.85
N SER A 378 -4.66 5.23 -3.25
CA SER A 378 -4.59 4.32 -2.09
C SER A 378 -5.64 3.23 -2.14
N LEU A 379 -5.28 2.05 -1.64
CA LEU A 379 -6.19 0.92 -1.41
C LEU A 379 -6.88 1.04 -0.04
N GLU A 380 -6.35 1.88 0.85
CA GLU A 380 -6.92 2.14 2.17
C GLU A 380 -8.00 3.22 2.03
N LEU A 381 -9.28 2.82 2.15
CA LEU A 381 -10.41 3.75 2.00
C LEU A 381 -10.40 4.87 3.05
N GLU A 382 -10.00 4.55 4.28
CA GLU A 382 -9.86 5.55 5.35
C GLU A 382 -8.87 6.66 4.98
N GLU A 383 -7.73 6.30 4.35
CA GLU A 383 -6.75 7.27 3.87
C GLU A 383 -7.35 8.17 2.78
N VAL A 384 -8.02 7.56 1.80
CA VAL A 384 -8.68 8.29 0.71
C VAL A 384 -9.74 9.24 1.26
N LEU A 385 -10.63 8.76 2.13
CA LEU A 385 -11.71 9.56 2.73
C LEU A 385 -11.20 10.71 3.60
N SER A 386 -10.12 10.46 4.38
CA SER A 386 -9.61 11.46 5.31
C SER A 386 -8.84 12.60 4.63
N LEU A 387 -8.10 12.30 3.56
CA LEU A 387 -7.20 13.26 2.91
C LEU A 387 -7.80 13.94 1.69
N SER A 388 -8.65 13.24 0.93
CA SER A 388 -9.11 13.76 -0.36
C SER A 388 -10.11 14.90 -0.22
N ASP A 389 -10.13 15.78 -1.20
CA ASP A 389 -11.14 16.85 -1.36
C ASP A 389 -12.26 16.39 -2.31
N ARG A 390 -11.94 15.44 -3.21
CA ARG A 390 -12.86 14.64 -4.01
C ARG A 390 -12.23 13.31 -4.34
N ILE A 391 -13.07 12.31 -4.59
CA ILE A 391 -12.66 10.92 -4.75
C ILE A 391 -13.12 10.41 -6.11
N LEU A 392 -12.20 9.89 -6.89
CA LEU A 392 -12.47 9.13 -8.11
C LEU A 392 -12.41 7.64 -7.77
N VAL A 393 -13.34 6.86 -8.31
CA VAL A 393 -13.34 5.40 -8.15
C VAL A 393 -13.03 4.75 -9.48
N MET A 394 -12.02 3.87 -9.48
CA MET A 394 -11.58 3.12 -10.64
C MET A 394 -12.01 1.65 -10.54
N TYR A 395 -12.67 1.16 -11.59
CA TYR A 395 -13.07 -0.23 -11.74
C TYR A 395 -12.84 -0.69 -13.17
N GLU A 396 -12.21 -1.86 -13.34
CA GLU A 396 -11.87 -2.47 -14.65
C GLU A 396 -11.26 -1.50 -15.68
N GLY A 397 -10.42 -0.58 -15.20
CA GLY A 397 -9.71 0.36 -16.07
C GLY A 397 -10.47 1.63 -16.40
N GLU A 398 -11.66 1.85 -15.86
CA GLU A 398 -12.48 3.03 -16.08
C GLU A 398 -12.73 3.81 -14.79
N ILE A 399 -12.93 5.12 -14.87
CA ILE A 399 -13.44 5.90 -13.73
C ILE A 399 -14.96 5.78 -13.74
N VAL A 400 -15.49 5.03 -12.76
CA VAL A 400 -16.91 4.72 -12.66
C VAL A 400 -17.72 5.74 -11.88
N GLY A 401 -17.06 6.66 -11.18
CA GLY A 401 -17.73 7.74 -10.44
C GLY A 401 -16.79 8.71 -9.78
N GLU A 402 -17.33 9.88 -9.46
CA GLU A 402 -16.71 10.91 -8.63
C GLU A 402 -17.56 11.11 -7.38
N PHE A 403 -16.94 11.12 -6.21
CA PHE A 403 -17.59 11.17 -4.91
C PHE A 403 -17.01 12.29 -4.04
N PRO A 404 -17.83 12.88 -3.16
CA PRO A 404 -17.33 13.81 -2.15
C PRO A 404 -16.60 13.06 -1.02
N PRO A 405 -15.75 13.73 -0.23
CA PRO A 405 -15.08 13.11 0.94
C PRO A 405 -16.04 12.68 2.05
N SER A 406 -17.31 13.08 1.97
CA SER A 406 -18.38 12.65 2.88
C SER A 406 -19.08 11.35 2.46
N ALA A 407 -18.66 10.73 1.34
CA ALA A 407 -19.18 9.43 0.92
C ALA A 407 -18.88 8.37 1.97
N SER A 408 -19.76 7.39 2.11
CA SER A 408 -19.50 6.27 3.01
C SER A 408 -18.56 5.23 2.37
N GLU A 409 -17.88 4.45 3.21
CA GLU A 409 -17.05 3.33 2.72
C GLU A 409 -17.87 2.31 1.94
N GLU A 410 -19.14 2.11 2.31
CA GLU A 410 -20.07 1.21 1.61
C GLU A 410 -20.35 1.72 0.20
N GLU A 411 -20.62 3.02 0.02
CA GLU A 411 -20.84 3.62 -1.30
C GLU A 411 -19.62 3.47 -2.21
N LEU A 412 -18.43 3.75 -1.69
CA LEU A 412 -17.18 3.56 -2.41
C LEU A 412 -16.91 2.08 -2.71
N GLY A 413 -17.12 1.20 -1.73
CA GLY A 413 -16.96 -0.26 -1.89
C GLY A 413 -17.86 -0.83 -2.99
N ILE A 414 -19.12 -0.41 -3.06
CA ILE A 414 -20.04 -0.80 -4.14
C ILE A 414 -19.52 -0.33 -5.50
N ALA A 415 -19.06 0.92 -5.61
CA ALA A 415 -18.52 1.45 -6.86
C ALA A 415 -17.23 0.73 -7.27
N MET A 416 -16.34 0.40 -6.31
CA MET A 416 -15.09 -0.33 -6.55
C MET A 416 -15.29 -1.76 -7.04
N THR A 417 -16.48 -2.34 -6.82
CA THR A 417 -16.87 -3.70 -7.29
C THR A 417 -17.76 -3.68 -8.54
N GLY A 418 -17.93 -2.50 -9.17
CA GLY A 418 -18.73 -2.36 -10.39
C GLY A 418 -20.23 -2.24 -10.16
N GLY A 419 -20.68 -2.10 -8.91
CA GLY A 419 -22.05 -1.76 -8.58
C GLY A 419 -22.36 -0.33 -9.01
N ARG A 420 -23.32 -0.12 -9.91
CA ARG A 420 -23.77 1.22 -10.28
C ARG A 420 -24.52 1.85 -9.10
N ARG A 421 -24.23 3.11 -8.83
CA ARG A 421 -25.07 3.96 -7.99
C ARG A 421 -26.53 3.80 -8.44
N ARG A 422 -27.42 3.34 -7.56
CA ARG A 422 -28.86 3.51 -7.78
C ARG A 422 -29.07 5.02 -7.77
N GLU A 423 -29.30 5.61 -8.93
CA GLU A 423 -29.77 6.98 -9.02
C GLU A 423 -31.01 7.08 -8.12
N ALA A 424 -30.91 7.92 -7.11
CA ALA A 424 -32.07 8.31 -6.32
C ALA A 424 -33.03 9.04 -7.27
N ALA A 425 -34.15 8.38 -7.58
CA ALA A 425 -35.27 8.93 -8.35
C ALA A 425 -36.00 10.01 -7.53
#